data_075e4c0c5e1f02b644b037466faa1d77
#
_entry.id   075e4c0c5e1f02b644b037466faa1d77
#
_cell.length_a   1.000
_cell.length_b   1.000
_cell.length_c   1.000
_cell.angle_alpha   90.00
_cell.angle_beta   90.00
_cell.angle_gamma   90.00
#
_symmetry.space_group_name_H-M   'P 1'
#
loop_
_entity.id
_entity.type
_entity.pdbx_description
1 polymer ?
#
loop_
_entity_poly.entity_id
_entity_poly.type
_entity_poly.pdbx_seq_one_letter_code
_entity_poly.pdbx_strand_id
1 'polypeptide(L)'
;MFIALVPTTGWWDQHVWRQKEVHSFLATDERIVRPAADGGEVAVINLAGELFMNTGMSPFRIVDRLVDEAEALADAIVVDLHAEATSEKVAMGHYLDGRVTAVLGTHTHVQTSDARVLPGGTAYMTDVGMTGPLESVIGVRTDIIVKRFLTELPAQFEVADGPVRLDAALITAEGGRATGIEAFKVLL
;
A
#
# COMPACT_ATOMS: atom_id res chain seq x y z
N MET A 1 12.20 -4.01 15.66
CA MET A 1 12.36 -3.81 14.20
C MET A 1 11.51 -2.63 13.77
N PHE A 2 12.01 -1.80 12.88
CA PHE A 2 11.27 -0.69 12.28
C PHE A 2 11.06 -0.96 10.79
N ILE A 3 9.82 -0.84 10.34
CA ILE A 3 9.44 -1.03 8.93
C ILE A 3 8.79 0.27 8.46
N ALA A 4 9.33 0.86 7.41
CA ALA A 4 8.72 2.00 6.74
C ALA A 4 8.17 1.55 5.39
N LEU A 5 6.87 1.67 5.18
CA LEU A 5 6.25 1.53 3.88
C LEU A 5 6.07 2.91 3.26
N VAL A 6 6.70 3.11 2.13
CA VAL A 6 6.55 4.30 1.29
C VAL A 6 5.85 3.87 0.02
N PRO A 7 4.59 4.25 -0.19
CA PRO A 7 3.93 3.93 -1.44
C PRO A 7 4.59 4.70 -2.58
N THR A 8 5.13 3.99 -3.51
CA THR A 8 5.60 4.56 -4.78
C THR A 8 4.43 4.61 -5.75
N THR A 9 3.55 5.56 -5.57
CA THR A 9 2.38 5.74 -6.42
C THR A 9 2.62 6.83 -7.46
N GLY A 10 3.64 6.63 -8.29
CA GLY A 10 3.69 7.39 -9.53
C GLY A 10 3.16 6.50 -10.66
N TRP A 11 2.23 6.96 -11.45
CA TRP A 11 1.89 6.38 -12.76
C TRP A 11 3.15 6.11 -13.61
N TRP A 12 4.27 6.71 -13.24
CA TRP A 12 5.55 6.76 -13.94
C TRP A 12 6.53 5.71 -13.42
N ASP A 13 6.59 5.47 -12.11
CA ASP A 13 7.48 4.47 -11.53
C ASP A 13 7.01 3.04 -11.79
N GLN A 14 5.72 2.86 -12.05
CA GLN A 14 5.21 1.60 -12.60
C GLN A 14 5.85 1.25 -13.94
N HIS A 15 6.41 2.24 -14.65
CA HIS A 15 7.05 2.01 -15.95
C HIS A 15 8.55 1.70 -15.90
N VAL A 16 9.28 2.09 -14.86
CA VAL A 16 10.75 2.10 -14.96
C VAL A 16 11.44 0.87 -14.36
N TRP A 17 10.98 0.30 -13.28
CA TRP A 17 11.64 -0.89 -12.74
C TRP A 17 10.75 -1.92 -12.03
N ARG A 18 9.46 -1.63 -11.89
CA ARG A 18 8.49 -2.57 -11.35
C ARG A 18 7.58 -3.20 -12.39
N GLN A 19 7.46 -2.66 -13.59
CA GLN A 19 6.60 -3.28 -14.61
C GLN A 19 7.03 -4.70 -15.02
N LYS A 20 8.29 -5.05 -14.91
CA LYS A 20 8.72 -6.43 -15.13
C LYS A 20 8.39 -7.36 -13.94
N GLU A 21 8.22 -6.78 -12.76
CA GLU A 21 7.91 -7.52 -11.53
C GLU A 21 6.44 -7.36 -11.12
N VAL A 22 5.77 -6.26 -11.45
CA VAL A 22 4.41 -5.90 -11.01
C VAL A 22 3.31 -6.28 -12.01
N HIS A 23 3.58 -6.51 -13.28
CA HIS A 23 2.57 -7.10 -14.17
C HIS A 23 2.25 -8.56 -13.85
N SER A 24 3.10 -9.23 -13.14
CA SER A 24 2.76 -10.49 -12.49
C SER A 24 1.93 -10.31 -11.21
N PHE A 25 1.92 -9.13 -10.60
CA PHE A 25 1.27 -8.82 -9.32
C PHE A 25 -0.24 -8.62 -9.39
N LEU A 26 -0.79 -8.19 -10.49
CA LEU A 26 -2.24 -7.92 -10.59
C LEU A 26 -3.07 -9.20 -10.72
N ALA A 27 -2.44 -10.33 -10.86
CA ALA A 27 -3.12 -11.61 -11.04
C ALA A 27 -2.54 -12.76 -10.22
N THR A 28 -1.36 -12.62 -9.62
CA THR A 28 -0.65 -13.75 -8.99
C THR A 28 0.33 -13.29 -7.90
N ASP A 29 0.18 -13.69 -6.66
CA ASP A 29 1.08 -14.61 -6.01
C ASP A 29 2.54 -14.18 -5.80
N GLU A 30 2.86 -12.90 -5.59
CA GLU A 30 4.25 -12.56 -5.29
C GLU A 30 4.42 -12.02 -3.87
N ARG A 31 5.23 -12.74 -3.11
CA ARG A 31 5.85 -12.28 -1.89
C ARG A 31 7.29 -11.87 -2.20
N ILE A 32 7.70 -10.78 -1.62
CA ILE A 32 9.10 -10.34 -1.65
C ILE A 32 9.64 -10.42 -0.22
N VAL A 33 10.66 -11.22 0.00
CA VAL A 33 11.40 -11.24 1.26
C VAL A 33 12.61 -10.32 1.13
N ARG A 34 12.81 -9.44 2.10
CA ARG A 34 13.92 -8.48 2.14
C ARG A 34 14.57 -8.49 3.51
N PRO A 35 15.91 -8.41 3.58
CA PRO A 35 16.58 -8.25 4.85
C PRO A 35 16.21 -6.91 5.49
N ALA A 36 15.91 -6.95 6.78
CA ALA A 36 15.74 -5.75 7.58
C ALA A 36 17.10 -5.18 8.00
N ALA A 37 17.15 -3.89 8.32
CA ALA A 37 18.38 -3.20 8.71
C ALA A 37 19.01 -3.75 10.01
N ASP A 38 18.23 -4.39 10.85
CA ASP A 38 18.64 -5.03 12.10
C ASP A 38 18.96 -6.53 11.97
N GLY A 39 18.99 -7.06 10.73
CA GLY A 39 19.38 -8.43 10.43
C GLY A 39 18.23 -9.45 10.42
N GLY A 40 16.97 -9.02 10.63
CA GLY A 40 15.79 -9.86 10.45
C GLY A 40 15.31 -9.87 8.99
N GLU A 41 14.29 -10.68 8.71
CA GLU A 41 13.67 -10.76 7.39
C GLU A 41 12.24 -10.24 7.39
N VAL A 42 11.86 -9.46 6.36
CA VAL A 42 10.52 -8.92 6.16
C VAL A 42 9.93 -9.46 4.87
N ALA A 43 8.80 -10.13 4.97
CA ALA A 43 7.99 -10.49 3.81
C ALA A 43 6.99 -9.38 3.50
N VAL A 44 6.91 -9.00 2.24
CA VAL A 44 5.87 -8.09 1.72
C VAL A 44 4.97 -8.86 0.77
N ILE A 45 3.68 -8.90 1.09
CA ILE A 45 2.64 -9.50 0.26
C ILE A 45 1.84 -8.36 -0.35
N ASN A 46 1.83 -8.23 -1.67
CA ASN A 46 1.00 -7.27 -2.36
C ASN A 46 -0.27 -7.96 -2.89
N LEU A 47 -1.43 -7.40 -2.57
CA LEU A 47 -2.74 -7.89 -2.99
C LEU A 47 -3.52 -6.80 -3.70
N ALA A 48 -4.26 -7.17 -4.73
CA ALA A 48 -5.23 -6.28 -5.38
C ALA A 48 -6.64 -6.59 -4.87
N GLY A 49 -7.38 -5.55 -4.49
CA GLY A 49 -8.78 -5.64 -4.15
C GLY A 49 -9.64 -6.01 -5.36
N GLU A 50 -10.82 -6.57 -5.13
CA GLU A 50 -11.76 -6.92 -6.20
C GLU A 50 -12.90 -5.91 -6.32
N LEU A 51 -13.36 -5.38 -5.19
CA LEU A 51 -14.53 -4.51 -5.15
C LEU A 51 -14.26 -3.18 -5.87
N PHE A 52 -14.96 -2.94 -6.97
CA PHE A 52 -14.81 -1.83 -7.93
C PHE A 52 -13.55 -1.85 -8.80
N MET A 53 -12.66 -2.84 -8.67
CA MET A 53 -11.42 -2.92 -9.43
C MET A 53 -11.44 -4.00 -10.53
N ASN A 54 -12.39 -4.94 -10.49
CA ASN A 54 -12.55 -6.03 -11.47
C ASN A 54 -11.27 -6.86 -11.69
N THR A 55 -10.57 -7.19 -10.62
CA THR A 55 -9.35 -8.00 -10.69
C THR A 55 -9.62 -9.49 -10.93
N GLY A 56 -10.89 -9.90 -10.87
CA GLY A 56 -11.34 -11.26 -11.22
C GLY A 56 -11.20 -12.28 -10.09
N MET A 57 -10.57 -11.91 -8.95
CA MET A 57 -10.46 -12.78 -7.80
C MET A 57 -10.33 -12.01 -6.50
N SER A 58 -11.14 -12.40 -5.51
CA SER A 58 -11.06 -11.81 -4.18
C SER A 58 -9.72 -12.11 -3.51
N PRO A 59 -9.02 -11.10 -2.93
CA PRO A 59 -7.76 -11.28 -2.22
C PRO A 59 -7.90 -12.21 -1.00
N PHE A 60 -9.10 -12.32 -0.41
CA PHE A 60 -9.37 -13.22 0.71
C PHE A 60 -9.24 -14.71 0.36
N ARG A 61 -9.29 -15.06 -0.94
CA ARG A 61 -9.14 -16.46 -1.39
C ARG A 61 -7.71 -16.95 -1.40
N ILE A 62 -6.75 -16.04 -1.47
CA ILE A 62 -5.32 -16.37 -1.65
C ILE A 62 -4.47 -15.97 -0.46
N VAL A 63 -4.92 -14.99 0.34
CA VAL A 63 -4.09 -14.40 1.40
C VAL A 63 -3.64 -15.42 2.44
N ASP A 64 -4.48 -16.38 2.82
CA ASP A 64 -4.11 -17.40 3.81
C ASP A 64 -2.87 -18.18 3.38
N ARG A 65 -2.88 -18.68 2.14
CA ARG A 65 -1.73 -19.43 1.59
C ARG A 65 -0.47 -18.56 1.54
N LEU A 66 -0.59 -17.30 1.14
CA LEU A 66 0.56 -16.39 1.07
C LEU A 66 1.14 -16.06 2.45
N VAL A 67 0.28 -15.90 3.46
CA VAL A 67 0.70 -15.68 4.85
C VAL A 67 1.40 -16.93 5.39
N ASP A 68 0.80 -18.11 5.24
CA ASP A 68 1.40 -19.39 5.71
C ASP A 68 2.79 -19.62 5.08
N GLU A 69 2.95 -19.29 3.79
CA GLU A 69 4.23 -19.37 3.11
C GLU A 69 5.23 -18.30 3.59
N ALA A 70 4.77 -17.08 3.90
CA ALA A 70 5.61 -16.00 4.39
C ALA A 70 6.10 -16.25 5.83
N GLU A 71 5.27 -16.83 6.70
CA GLU A 71 5.63 -17.20 8.07
C GLU A 71 6.83 -18.14 8.15
N ALA A 72 7.01 -18.99 7.15
CA ALA A 72 8.15 -19.90 7.07
C ALA A 72 9.48 -19.21 6.67
N LEU A 73 9.44 -17.95 6.24
CA LEU A 73 10.55 -17.28 5.59
C LEU A 73 10.95 -15.94 6.23
N ALA A 74 10.09 -15.35 7.06
CA ALA A 74 10.32 -14.00 7.55
C ALA A 74 9.88 -13.80 9.00
N ASP A 75 10.57 -12.89 9.69
CA ASP A 75 10.28 -12.50 11.07
C ASP A 75 9.10 -11.53 11.18
N ALA A 76 8.79 -10.84 10.08
CA ALA A 76 7.67 -9.93 9.98
C ALA A 76 7.01 -10.02 8.61
N ILE A 77 5.67 -9.84 8.58
CA ILE A 77 4.87 -9.89 7.37
C ILE A 77 4.09 -8.60 7.23
N VAL A 78 4.25 -7.93 6.09
CA VAL A 78 3.49 -6.74 5.72
C VAL A 78 2.61 -7.07 4.51
N VAL A 79 1.32 -6.81 4.65
CA VAL A 79 0.36 -6.92 3.54
C VAL A 79 0.06 -5.52 3.02
N ASP A 80 0.39 -5.24 1.76
CA ASP A 80 -0.03 -4.07 1.01
C ASP A 80 -1.29 -4.44 0.21
N LEU A 81 -2.43 -3.88 0.60
CA LEU A 81 -3.70 -4.09 -0.09
C LEU A 81 -4.03 -2.90 -0.97
N HIS A 82 -3.76 -3.03 -2.26
CA HIS A 82 -4.12 -2.05 -3.26
C HIS A 82 -5.59 -2.19 -3.65
N ALA A 83 -6.47 -1.44 -3.01
CA ALA A 83 -7.92 -1.58 -3.15
C ALA A 83 -8.64 -0.22 -3.12
N GLU A 84 -9.69 -0.09 -3.94
CA GLU A 84 -10.57 1.10 -3.93
C GLU A 84 -11.45 1.11 -2.68
N ALA A 85 -12.11 0.00 -2.35
CA ALA A 85 -13.12 -0.04 -1.31
C ALA A 85 -12.53 -0.02 0.11
N THR A 86 -12.84 1.00 0.88
CA THR A 86 -12.48 1.10 2.31
C THR A 86 -12.94 -0.12 3.11
N SER A 87 -14.16 -0.61 2.84
CA SER A 87 -14.70 -1.79 3.53
C SER A 87 -13.88 -3.06 3.30
N GLU A 88 -13.35 -3.24 2.10
CA GLU A 88 -12.48 -4.37 1.77
C GLU A 88 -11.15 -4.28 2.52
N LYS A 89 -10.57 -3.08 2.60
CA LYS A 89 -9.34 -2.81 3.38
C LYS A 89 -9.53 -3.07 4.87
N VAL A 90 -10.58 -2.51 5.45
CA VAL A 90 -10.90 -2.70 6.87
C VAL A 90 -11.16 -4.18 7.19
N ALA A 91 -11.93 -4.87 6.33
CA ALA A 91 -12.20 -6.29 6.50
C ALA A 91 -10.91 -7.14 6.47
N MET A 92 -9.97 -6.85 5.55
CA MET A 92 -8.69 -7.53 5.48
C MET A 92 -7.85 -7.29 6.75
N GLY A 93 -7.83 -6.06 7.25
CA GLY A 93 -7.16 -5.73 8.51
C GLY A 93 -7.65 -6.60 9.67
N HIS A 94 -8.98 -6.70 9.85
CA HIS A 94 -9.56 -7.55 10.89
C HIS A 94 -9.37 -9.04 10.63
N TYR A 95 -9.42 -9.47 9.38
CA TYR A 95 -9.23 -10.87 9.00
C TYR A 95 -7.82 -11.37 9.32
N LEU A 96 -6.81 -10.51 9.16
CA LEU A 96 -5.41 -10.83 9.40
C LEU A 96 -4.91 -10.38 10.79
N ASP A 97 -5.78 -9.83 11.64
CA ASP A 97 -5.37 -9.34 12.95
C ASP A 97 -4.77 -10.45 13.83
N GLY A 98 -3.52 -10.23 14.26
CA GLY A 98 -2.72 -11.18 15.02
C GLY A 98 -2.02 -12.25 14.18
N ARG A 99 -2.16 -12.21 12.84
CA ARG A 99 -1.50 -13.16 11.91
C ARG A 99 -0.34 -12.53 11.15
N VAL A 100 -0.39 -11.22 10.94
CA VAL A 100 0.65 -10.46 10.23
C VAL A 100 1.08 -9.25 11.05
N THR A 101 2.25 -8.71 10.75
CA THR A 101 2.77 -7.52 11.41
C THR A 101 1.99 -6.27 11.04
N ALA A 102 1.64 -6.12 9.76
CA ALA A 102 0.87 -4.97 9.28
C ALA A 102 0.00 -5.29 8.08
N VAL A 103 -1.17 -4.62 8.00
CA VAL A 103 -2.01 -4.51 6.81
C VAL A 103 -2.15 -3.03 6.47
N LEU A 104 -1.63 -2.64 5.33
CA LEU A 104 -1.56 -1.25 4.88
C LEU A 104 -2.28 -1.13 3.54
N GLY A 105 -3.25 -0.22 3.46
CA GLY A 105 -3.95 0.05 2.23
C GLY A 105 -3.22 1.06 1.34
N THR A 106 -3.43 0.93 0.04
CA THR A 106 -2.98 1.87 -1.00
C THR A 106 -4.09 2.09 -2.02
N HIS A 107 -3.89 2.87 -3.04
CA HIS A 107 -4.76 3.17 -4.17
C HIS A 107 -5.33 4.59 -4.21
N THR A 108 -5.87 5.11 -3.10
CA THR A 108 -6.59 6.39 -3.14
C THR A 108 -5.66 7.60 -3.28
N HIS A 109 -4.36 7.42 -3.03
CA HIS A 109 -3.35 8.47 -3.02
C HIS A 109 -3.53 9.52 -1.92
N VAL A 110 -4.44 9.28 -0.98
CA VAL A 110 -4.74 10.17 0.15
C VAL A 110 -4.51 9.43 1.45
N GLN A 111 -3.52 9.90 2.23
CA GLN A 111 -3.22 9.31 3.52
C GLN A 111 -4.39 9.46 4.48
N THR A 112 -4.87 8.33 5.04
CA THR A 112 -5.94 8.33 6.03
C THR A 112 -5.42 8.52 7.46
N SER A 113 -6.31 8.88 8.37
CA SER A 113 -5.97 9.21 9.77
C SER A 113 -6.28 8.09 10.76
N ASP A 114 -6.48 6.86 10.26
CA ASP A 114 -6.92 5.71 11.05
C ASP A 114 -5.80 4.72 11.42
N ALA A 115 -4.55 5.16 11.32
CA ALA A 115 -3.38 4.38 11.73
C ALA A 115 -3.51 3.91 13.19
N ARG A 116 -3.47 2.60 13.41
CA ARG A 116 -3.61 1.99 14.75
C ARG A 116 -3.06 0.58 14.80
N VAL A 117 -2.77 0.09 15.99
CA VAL A 117 -2.54 -1.34 16.23
C VAL A 117 -3.87 -1.97 16.60
N LEU A 118 -4.25 -3.02 15.90
CA LEU A 118 -5.46 -3.81 16.16
C LEU A 118 -5.29 -4.69 17.39
N PRO A 119 -6.38 -5.18 18.01
CA PRO A 119 -6.32 -5.93 19.27
C PRO A 119 -5.42 -7.17 19.24
N GLY A 120 -5.29 -7.84 18.10
CA GLY A 120 -4.41 -9.00 17.90
C GLY A 120 -2.94 -8.66 17.68
N GLY A 121 -2.59 -7.36 17.57
CA GLY A 121 -1.20 -6.90 17.40
C GLY A 121 -0.79 -6.68 15.95
N THR A 122 -1.73 -6.49 15.04
CA THR A 122 -1.46 -6.10 13.65
C THR A 122 -1.57 -4.58 13.49
N ALA A 123 -0.56 -3.91 12.94
CA ALA A 123 -0.66 -2.52 12.55
C ALA A 123 -1.60 -2.39 11.33
N TYR A 124 -2.49 -1.40 11.37
CA TYR A 124 -3.45 -1.17 10.30
C TYR A 124 -3.56 0.30 9.93
N MET A 125 -3.68 0.56 8.63
CA MET A 125 -4.01 1.87 8.08
C MET A 125 -4.75 1.69 6.75
N THR A 126 -5.85 2.41 6.56
CA THR A 126 -6.71 2.28 5.36
C THR A 126 -5.99 2.72 4.08
N ASP A 127 -5.22 3.80 4.11
CA ASP A 127 -4.40 4.21 2.96
C ASP A 127 -3.17 4.99 3.42
N VAL A 128 -2.01 4.59 2.93
CA VAL A 128 -0.73 5.20 3.30
C VAL A 128 -0.51 6.54 2.58
N GLY A 129 -1.25 6.81 1.52
CA GLY A 129 -1.13 8.01 0.71
C GLY A 129 -0.30 7.81 -0.55
N MET A 130 0.46 8.83 -0.96
CA MET A 130 1.30 8.77 -2.14
C MET A 130 2.64 9.47 -1.94
N THR A 131 3.62 9.12 -2.76
CA THR A 131 4.81 9.93 -3.01
C THR A 131 4.65 10.63 -4.34
N GLY A 132 4.58 11.95 -4.34
CA GLY A 132 4.33 12.71 -5.58
C GLY A 132 4.14 14.21 -5.34
N PRO A 133 3.83 14.98 -6.41
CA PRO A 133 3.69 16.42 -6.33
C PRO A 133 2.58 16.85 -5.38
N LEU A 134 2.90 17.78 -4.49
CA LEU A 134 1.98 18.29 -3.46
C LEU A 134 0.76 19.00 -4.07
N GLU A 135 1.03 19.94 -5.00
CA GLU A 135 0.00 20.76 -5.65
C GLU A 135 -0.52 20.04 -6.90
N SER A 136 -1.32 18.99 -6.68
CA SER A 136 -1.84 18.14 -7.74
C SER A 136 -3.19 17.52 -7.41
N VAL A 137 -3.87 16.99 -8.40
CA VAL A 137 -4.99 16.08 -8.17
C VAL A 137 -4.45 14.65 -8.24
N ILE A 138 -4.13 14.09 -7.08
CA ILE A 138 -3.57 12.74 -6.92
C ILE A 138 -2.37 12.45 -7.85
N GLY A 139 -1.50 13.45 -8.04
CA GLY A 139 -0.29 13.35 -8.87
C GLY A 139 -0.40 14.01 -10.26
N VAL A 140 -1.62 14.29 -10.72
CA VAL A 140 -1.87 14.87 -12.05
C VAL A 140 -2.09 16.39 -11.95
N ARG A 141 -1.70 17.11 -12.98
CA ARG A 141 -1.92 18.56 -13.10
C ARG A 141 -3.39 18.92 -12.87
N THR A 142 -3.62 19.88 -11.98
CA THR A 142 -4.94 20.28 -11.51
C THR A 142 -5.82 20.84 -12.64
N ASP A 143 -5.25 21.66 -13.53
CA ASP A 143 -5.97 22.27 -14.66
C ASP A 143 -6.52 21.21 -15.63
N ILE A 144 -5.77 20.15 -15.88
CA ILE A 144 -6.17 19.02 -16.75
C ILE A 144 -7.36 18.28 -16.14
N ILE A 145 -7.26 17.95 -14.85
CA ILE A 145 -8.32 17.17 -14.17
C ILE A 145 -9.59 17.99 -13.99
N VAL A 146 -9.48 19.24 -13.57
CA VAL A 146 -10.64 20.14 -13.43
C VAL A 146 -11.33 20.32 -14.77
N LYS A 147 -10.57 20.57 -15.86
CA LYS A 147 -11.14 20.68 -17.21
C LYS A 147 -11.85 19.40 -17.64
N ARG A 148 -11.26 18.23 -17.36
CA ARG A 148 -11.89 16.94 -17.69
C ARG A 148 -13.23 16.77 -16.99
N PHE A 149 -13.32 17.07 -15.69
CA PHE A 149 -14.60 16.99 -14.96
C PHE A 149 -15.64 18.00 -15.42
N LEU A 150 -15.21 19.19 -15.83
CA LEU A 150 -16.13 20.22 -16.33
C LEU A 150 -16.66 19.91 -17.75
N THR A 151 -15.86 19.27 -18.58
CA THR A 151 -16.19 19.05 -19.98
C THR A 151 -16.63 17.63 -20.29
N GLU A 152 -16.36 16.67 -19.39
CA GLU A 152 -16.52 15.23 -19.57
C GLU A 152 -15.75 14.64 -20.77
N LEU A 153 -14.84 15.42 -21.34
CA LEU A 153 -14.02 14.98 -22.48
C LEU A 153 -12.77 14.26 -22.00
N PRO A 154 -12.29 13.26 -22.77
CA PRO A 154 -11.01 12.64 -22.52
C PRO A 154 -9.86 13.67 -22.49
N ALA A 155 -8.90 13.47 -21.57
CA ALA A 155 -7.72 14.31 -21.48
C ALA A 155 -6.47 13.43 -21.30
N GLN A 156 -5.36 13.85 -21.90
CA GLN A 156 -4.07 13.25 -21.62
C GLN A 156 -3.57 13.74 -20.27
N PHE A 157 -3.22 12.83 -19.39
CA PHE A 157 -2.71 13.18 -18.07
C PHE A 157 -1.22 13.51 -18.12
N GLU A 158 -0.86 14.56 -17.39
CA GLU A 158 0.50 14.99 -17.18
C GLU A 158 0.76 15.11 -15.68
N VAL A 159 1.96 14.73 -15.24
CA VAL A 159 2.36 14.91 -13.84
C VAL A 159 2.38 16.40 -13.51
N ALA A 160 1.96 16.73 -12.31
CA ALA A 160 2.12 18.08 -11.81
C ALA A 160 3.59 18.36 -11.46
N ASP A 161 4.00 19.61 -11.63
CA ASP A 161 5.30 20.12 -11.21
C ASP A 161 5.24 20.64 -9.76
N GLY A 162 6.42 20.89 -9.17
CA GLY A 162 6.56 21.57 -7.90
C GLY A 162 7.07 20.70 -6.76
N PRO A 163 6.91 21.13 -5.49
CA PRO A 163 7.39 20.39 -4.33
C PRO A 163 6.78 19.00 -4.25
N VAL A 164 7.59 18.02 -3.87
CA VAL A 164 7.18 16.62 -3.73
C VAL A 164 6.87 16.32 -2.27
N ARG A 165 5.77 15.64 -2.02
CA ARG A 165 5.40 15.06 -0.74
C ARG A 165 5.66 13.55 -0.76
N LEU A 166 6.22 13.05 0.32
CA LEU A 166 6.32 11.63 0.63
C LEU A 166 5.39 11.34 1.80
N ASP A 167 4.35 10.55 1.56
CA ASP A 167 3.51 9.99 2.62
C ASP A 167 4.04 8.59 2.97
N ALA A 168 4.08 8.24 4.25
CA ALA A 168 4.58 6.95 4.70
C ALA A 168 3.96 6.50 6.03
N ALA A 169 4.11 5.21 6.34
CA ALA A 169 3.82 4.64 7.65
C ALA A 169 5.07 3.98 8.21
N LEU A 170 5.40 4.30 9.47
CA LEU A 170 6.47 3.67 10.23
C LEU A 170 5.85 2.70 11.24
N ILE A 171 6.21 1.42 11.15
CA ILE A 171 5.73 0.38 12.05
C ILE A 171 6.86 -0.03 12.99
N THR A 172 6.59 -0.05 14.28
CA THR A 172 7.45 -0.67 15.28
C THR A 172 6.91 -2.04 15.59
N ALA A 173 7.78 -3.07 15.55
CA ALA A 173 7.37 -4.46 15.77
C ALA A 173 8.36 -5.22 16.66
N GLU A 174 7.83 -6.15 17.45
CA GLU A 174 8.57 -7.09 18.29
C GLU A 174 7.98 -8.49 18.12
N GLY A 175 8.83 -9.49 17.82
CA GLY A 175 8.40 -10.88 17.64
C GLY A 175 7.30 -11.04 16.57
N GLY A 176 7.40 -10.32 15.47
CA GLY A 176 6.44 -10.36 14.36
C GLY A 176 5.13 -9.59 14.60
N ARG A 177 4.92 -9.00 15.79
CA ARG A 177 3.71 -8.23 16.13
C ARG A 177 4.02 -6.75 16.19
N ALA A 178 3.12 -5.92 15.71
CA ALA A 178 3.24 -4.48 15.82
C ALA A 178 3.01 -4.01 17.27
N THR A 179 3.90 -3.13 17.73
CA THR A 179 3.77 -2.41 19.01
C THR A 179 3.42 -0.93 18.79
N GLY A 180 3.55 -0.44 17.55
CA GLY A 180 3.19 0.92 17.18
C GLY A 180 3.10 1.10 15.67
N ILE A 181 2.34 2.10 15.26
CA ILE A 181 2.29 2.61 13.90
C ILE A 181 2.17 4.13 13.93
N GLU A 182 2.95 4.80 13.11
CA GLU A 182 2.94 6.25 12.94
C GLU A 182 2.85 6.60 11.45
N ALA A 183 1.84 7.38 11.10
CA ALA A 183 1.72 7.96 9.76
C ALA A 183 2.47 9.30 9.72
N PHE A 184 3.29 9.53 8.73
CA PHE A 184 4.03 10.79 8.58
C PHE A 184 4.08 11.26 7.13
N LYS A 185 4.40 12.55 6.97
CA LYS A 185 4.57 13.22 5.68
C LYS A 185 5.88 14.00 5.69
N VAL A 186 6.62 13.90 4.61
CA VAL A 186 7.86 14.65 4.39
C VAL A 186 7.73 15.47 3.12
N LEU A 187 8.11 16.74 3.18
CA LEU A 187 8.28 17.58 1.99
C LEU A 187 9.73 17.47 1.52
N LEU A 188 9.90 17.22 0.25
CA LEU A 188 11.19 17.03 -0.43
C LEU A 188 11.48 18.21 -1.36
#